data_9b15717a01c5d6bf87458d7adaa0cec4
#
_entry.id   9b15717a01c5d6bf87458d7adaa0cec4
#
_cell.length_a   1.000
_cell.length_b   1.000
_cell.length_c   1.000
_cell.angle_alpha   90.00
_cell.angle_beta   90.00
_cell.angle_gamma   90.00
#
_symmetry.space_group_name_H-M   'P 1'
#
loop_
_entity.id
_entity.type
_entity.pdbx_description
1 polymer ?
#
loop_
_entity_poly.entity_id
_entity_poly.type
_entity_poly.pdbx_seq_one_letter_code
_entity_poly.pdbx_strand_id
1 'polypeptide(L)'
;MTALIETKNLHKEFVLDGGGRLEAISDASIAINDKEFVCLLGPSGCGKSTWLRIVAGLESATAGEVLYKGATVTGPGKERGMVFQEYSLLPWRTVADNVSLGPEFAGMDAKSRRDIAMDYLARVGLEKFADAKPHELSGGMRQRAAIARALANNPEVLLMDEPFGALDAHTRVLLQRELLRVWEQDRKTVVFVTHSVDEALYLADRIVVMTAHPGRVLEEIDVPFERPRSRATKGYGEMAERILELLEQNENRREDEL
;
A
#
# COMPACT_ATOMS: atom_id res chain seq x y z
N MET A 1 10.35 -21.28 -2.59
CA MET A 1 10.99 -19.96 -2.37
C MET A 1 10.52 -19.46 -1.02
N THR A 2 11.38 -18.88 -0.20
CA THR A 2 10.95 -18.27 1.08
C THR A 2 10.30 -16.93 0.78
N ALA A 3 9.12 -16.69 1.34
CA ALA A 3 8.42 -15.41 1.23
C ALA A 3 9.29 -14.27 1.79
N LEU A 4 9.19 -13.08 1.19
CA LEU A 4 9.85 -11.87 1.69
C LEU A 4 9.16 -11.33 2.94
N ILE A 5 7.81 -11.32 2.91
CA ILE A 5 6.95 -11.03 4.06
C ILE A 5 6.02 -12.21 4.25
N GLU A 6 5.82 -12.61 5.50
CA GLU A 6 4.89 -13.67 5.86
C GLU A 6 4.13 -13.27 7.14
N THR A 7 2.81 -13.35 7.11
CA THR A 7 1.98 -13.28 8.31
C THR A 7 1.43 -14.66 8.60
N LYS A 8 1.46 -15.08 9.88
CA LYS A 8 0.96 -16.39 10.32
C LYS A 8 -0.06 -16.21 11.41
N ASN A 9 -1.27 -16.67 11.15
CA ASN A 9 -2.41 -16.63 12.07
C ASN A 9 -2.56 -15.24 12.72
N LEU A 10 -2.39 -14.17 11.91
CA LEU A 10 -2.39 -12.81 12.40
C LEU A 10 -3.76 -12.44 12.96
N HIS A 11 -3.78 -12.02 14.22
CA HIS A 11 -4.98 -11.60 14.92
C HIS A 11 -4.80 -10.22 15.52
N LYS A 12 -5.84 -9.37 15.41
CA LYS A 12 -5.83 -8.04 16.01
C LYS A 12 -7.18 -7.69 16.61
N GLU A 13 -7.16 -7.43 17.90
CA GLU A 13 -8.25 -6.82 18.65
C GLU A 13 -7.88 -5.41 19.12
N PHE A 14 -8.85 -4.51 19.08
CA PHE A 14 -8.77 -3.20 19.73
C PHE A 14 -9.70 -3.15 20.93
N VAL A 15 -9.22 -2.56 22.03
CA VAL A 15 -10.04 -2.25 23.19
C VAL A 15 -10.66 -0.87 22.97
N LEU A 16 -11.99 -0.80 23.02
CA LEU A 16 -12.74 0.43 22.86
C LEU A 16 -12.85 1.18 24.20
N ASP A 17 -12.99 2.50 24.16
CA ASP A 17 -13.08 3.35 25.35
C ASP A 17 -14.18 2.97 26.35
N GLY A 18 -15.22 2.23 25.90
CA GLY A 18 -16.29 1.66 26.73
C GLY A 18 -16.04 0.26 27.28
N GLY A 19 -14.81 -0.29 27.16
CA GLY A 19 -14.45 -1.65 27.60
C GLY A 19 -14.89 -2.77 26.65
N GLY A 20 -15.52 -2.43 25.52
CA GLY A 20 -15.80 -3.37 24.41
C GLY A 20 -14.53 -3.76 23.67
N ARG A 21 -14.59 -4.86 22.92
CA ARG A 21 -13.51 -5.31 22.04
C ARG A 21 -13.99 -5.31 20.59
N LEU A 22 -13.12 -4.84 19.69
CA LEU A 22 -13.33 -4.88 18.24
C LEU A 22 -12.27 -5.81 17.65
N GLU A 23 -12.70 -6.94 17.16
CA GLU A 23 -11.85 -7.84 16.39
C GLU A 23 -11.71 -7.29 14.97
N ALA A 24 -10.55 -6.70 14.67
CA ALA A 24 -10.28 -6.09 13.38
C ALA A 24 -9.76 -7.11 12.35
N ILE A 25 -8.97 -8.08 12.81
CA ILE A 25 -8.38 -9.15 11.99
C ILE A 25 -8.48 -10.47 12.76
N SER A 26 -8.93 -11.51 12.07
CA SER A 26 -9.01 -12.88 12.58
C SER A 26 -8.33 -13.84 11.61
N ASP A 27 -7.21 -14.41 12.02
CA ASP A 27 -6.46 -15.43 11.28
C ASP A 27 -6.09 -15.04 9.84
N ALA A 28 -5.41 -13.91 9.67
CA ALA A 28 -4.89 -13.49 8.37
C ALA A 28 -3.47 -14.02 8.15
N SER A 29 -3.35 -15.10 7.39
CA SER A 29 -2.08 -15.70 6.97
C SER A 29 -1.84 -15.38 5.50
N ILE A 30 -0.82 -14.54 5.21
CA ILE A 30 -0.50 -14.06 3.86
C ILE A 30 1.02 -14.15 3.66
N ALA A 31 1.44 -14.75 2.56
CA ALA A 31 2.84 -14.81 2.14
C ALA A 31 3.04 -13.92 0.90
N ILE A 32 4.04 -13.06 0.91
CA ILE A 32 4.37 -12.12 -0.19
C ILE A 32 5.79 -12.41 -0.66
N ASN A 33 5.95 -12.65 -1.95
CA ASN A 33 7.22 -12.97 -2.55
C ASN A 33 8.03 -11.71 -2.89
N ASP A 34 9.35 -11.89 -3.08
CA ASP A 34 10.21 -10.80 -3.54
C ASP A 34 9.77 -10.31 -4.93
N LYS A 35 9.75 -8.98 -5.11
CA LYS A 35 9.38 -8.28 -6.34
C LYS A 35 7.93 -8.50 -6.82
N GLU A 36 7.08 -9.01 -5.98
CA GLU A 36 5.66 -9.20 -6.23
C GLU A 36 4.90 -7.89 -5.96
N PHE A 37 3.92 -7.58 -6.80
CA PHE A 37 2.94 -6.52 -6.56
C PHE A 37 1.65 -7.17 -6.08
N VAL A 38 1.39 -7.13 -4.77
CA VAL A 38 0.18 -7.69 -4.16
C VAL A 38 -0.81 -6.59 -3.79
N CYS A 39 -2.08 -6.75 -4.18
CA CYS A 39 -3.17 -5.90 -3.70
C CYS A 39 -3.97 -6.60 -2.60
N LEU A 40 -4.16 -5.93 -1.46
CA LEU A 40 -5.16 -6.31 -0.48
C LEU A 40 -6.46 -5.58 -0.83
N LEU A 41 -7.48 -6.34 -1.22
CA LEU A 41 -8.77 -5.84 -1.66
C LEU A 41 -9.87 -6.24 -0.66
N GLY A 42 -10.78 -5.35 -0.36
CA GLY A 42 -11.94 -5.64 0.48
C GLY A 42 -12.69 -4.37 0.87
N PRO A 43 -13.87 -4.51 1.50
CA PRO A 43 -14.69 -3.37 1.90
C PRO A 43 -14.00 -2.50 2.96
N SER A 44 -14.55 -1.31 3.18
CA SER A 44 -14.07 -0.41 4.24
C SER A 44 -14.24 -1.07 5.61
N GLY A 45 -13.25 -0.91 6.50
CA GLY A 45 -13.27 -1.49 7.84
C GLY A 45 -12.92 -2.99 7.94
N CYS A 46 -12.55 -3.66 6.84
CA CYS A 46 -12.15 -5.08 6.86
C CYS A 46 -10.71 -5.32 7.38
N GLY A 47 -10.06 -4.35 7.98
CA GLY A 47 -8.75 -4.54 8.61
C GLY A 47 -7.53 -4.40 7.71
N LYS A 48 -7.64 -4.06 6.42
CA LYS A 48 -6.51 -3.91 5.47
C LYS A 48 -5.42 -2.94 5.98
N SER A 49 -5.83 -1.72 6.35
CA SER A 49 -4.91 -0.71 6.89
C SER A 49 -4.29 -1.15 8.21
N THR A 50 -5.04 -1.88 9.04
CA THR A 50 -4.53 -2.48 10.29
C THR A 50 -3.48 -3.52 9.98
N TRP A 51 -3.75 -4.44 9.06
CA TRP A 51 -2.79 -5.46 8.61
C TRP A 51 -1.51 -4.79 8.06
N LEU A 52 -1.68 -3.78 7.21
CA LEU A 52 -0.56 -3.06 6.61
C LEU A 52 0.32 -2.36 7.67
N ARG A 53 -0.30 -1.74 8.68
CA ARG A 53 0.42 -1.08 9.80
C ARG A 53 1.15 -2.09 10.67
N ILE A 54 0.58 -3.28 10.90
CA ILE A 54 1.25 -4.35 11.64
C ILE A 54 2.47 -4.85 10.86
N VAL A 55 2.35 -5.06 9.54
CA VAL A 55 3.49 -5.44 8.67
C VAL A 55 4.55 -4.34 8.63
N ALA A 56 4.16 -3.06 8.66
CA ALA A 56 5.09 -1.94 8.76
C ALA A 56 5.83 -1.87 10.12
N GLY A 57 5.32 -2.59 11.14
CA GLY A 57 5.80 -2.50 12.52
C GLY A 57 5.33 -1.25 13.26
N LEU A 58 4.28 -0.58 12.76
CA LEU A 58 3.67 0.62 13.35
C LEU A 58 2.55 0.28 14.34
N GLU A 59 2.05 -0.96 14.29
CA GLU A 59 1.01 -1.49 15.15
C GLU A 59 1.41 -2.90 15.59
N SER A 60 1.00 -3.32 16.78
CA SER A 60 1.27 -4.66 17.30
C SER A 60 0.11 -5.61 16.99
N ALA A 61 0.40 -6.85 16.64
CA ALA A 61 -0.58 -7.91 16.61
C ALA A 61 -1.02 -8.28 18.04
N THR A 62 -2.27 -8.74 18.19
CA THR A 62 -2.75 -9.34 19.46
C THR A 62 -2.27 -10.79 19.59
N ALA A 63 -2.24 -11.53 18.45
CA ALA A 63 -1.68 -12.88 18.36
C ALA A 63 -1.18 -13.14 16.93
N GLY A 64 -0.47 -14.23 16.72
CA GLY A 64 0.20 -14.55 15.46
C GLY A 64 1.54 -13.83 15.33
N GLU A 65 2.15 -13.92 14.15
CA GLU A 65 3.46 -13.31 13.90
C GLU A 65 3.57 -12.70 12.51
N VAL A 66 4.45 -11.72 12.38
CA VAL A 66 4.88 -11.15 11.11
C VAL A 66 6.36 -11.39 10.95
N LEU A 67 6.73 -11.97 9.81
CA LEU A 67 8.11 -12.26 9.45
C LEU A 67 8.52 -11.42 8.23
N TYR A 68 9.70 -10.85 8.29
CA TYR A 68 10.40 -10.25 7.16
C TYR A 68 11.71 -11.00 6.95
N LYS A 69 11.87 -11.64 5.77
CA LYS A 69 13.01 -12.54 5.48
C LYS A 69 13.21 -13.63 6.56
N GLY A 70 12.13 -14.14 7.12
CA GLY A 70 12.15 -15.15 8.17
C GLY A 70 12.46 -14.63 9.58
N ALA A 71 12.72 -13.33 9.76
CA ALA A 71 12.93 -12.72 11.07
C ALA A 71 11.66 -11.99 11.54
N THR A 72 11.32 -12.12 12.82
CA THR A 72 10.13 -11.47 13.39
C THR A 72 10.24 -9.95 13.33
N VAL A 73 9.19 -9.29 12.85
CA VAL A 73 9.06 -7.84 12.82
C VAL A 73 8.72 -7.35 14.23
N THR A 74 9.62 -6.57 14.84
CA THR A 74 9.47 -6.02 16.20
C THR A 74 9.21 -4.51 16.23
N GLY A 75 9.26 -3.84 15.06
CA GLY A 75 9.05 -2.40 14.97
C GLY A 75 9.25 -1.89 13.54
N PRO A 76 9.14 -0.57 13.32
CA PRO A 76 9.40 0.05 12.02
C PRO A 76 10.82 -0.18 11.54
N GLY A 77 11.01 -0.32 10.22
CA GLY A 77 12.31 -0.53 9.60
C GLY A 77 12.41 0.19 8.25
N LYS A 78 13.63 0.65 7.91
CA LYS A 78 13.88 1.37 6.65
C LYS A 78 13.61 0.53 5.40
N GLU A 79 13.66 -0.79 5.53
CA GLU A 79 13.41 -1.75 4.46
C GLU A 79 11.91 -1.84 4.07
N ARG A 80 11.02 -1.32 4.91
CA ARG A 80 9.57 -1.29 4.71
C ARG A 80 9.08 0.17 4.67
N GLY A 81 9.15 0.78 3.49
CA GLY A 81 8.64 2.14 3.27
C GLY A 81 7.12 2.17 3.25
N MET A 82 6.51 3.17 3.88
CA MET A 82 5.06 3.32 3.92
C MET A 82 4.58 4.61 3.28
N VAL A 83 3.55 4.50 2.44
CA VAL A 83 2.76 5.59 1.89
C VAL A 83 1.38 5.53 2.55
N PHE A 84 1.05 6.55 3.32
CA PHE A 84 -0.20 6.65 4.06
C PHE A 84 -1.35 7.17 3.18
N GLN A 85 -2.57 6.88 3.56
CA GLN A 85 -3.79 7.38 2.92
C GLN A 85 -3.83 8.92 2.91
N GLU A 86 -3.50 9.55 4.03
CA GLU A 86 -3.17 10.97 4.07
C GLU A 86 -1.70 11.14 3.70
N TYR A 87 -1.38 12.08 2.83
CA TYR A 87 -0.04 12.25 2.24
C TYR A 87 1.08 12.39 3.29
N SER A 88 0.75 12.79 4.53
CA SER A 88 1.64 12.92 5.69
C SER A 88 2.93 13.72 5.39
N LEU A 89 2.87 14.64 4.41
CA LEU A 89 3.97 15.55 4.13
C LEU A 89 4.09 16.58 5.26
N LEU A 90 5.31 16.89 5.67
CA LEU A 90 5.59 17.89 6.67
C LEU A 90 5.30 19.29 6.09
N PRO A 91 4.27 20.02 6.56
CA PRO A 91 3.79 21.23 5.90
C PRO A 91 4.78 22.40 5.98
N TRP A 92 5.70 22.37 6.96
CA TRP A 92 6.74 23.39 7.15
C TRP A 92 8.02 23.13 6.35
N ARG A 93 8.15 21.95 5.69
CA ARG A 93 9.28 21.61 4.82
C ARG A 93 8.93 21.79 3.35
N THR A 94 9.95 22.02 2.53
CA THR A 94 9.78 21.99 1.06
C THR A 94 9.50 20.56 0.58
N VAL A 95 9.08 20.43 -0.67
CA VAL A 95 8.87 19.12 -1.30
C VAL A 95 10.18 18.31 -1.33
N ALA A 96 11.30 18.93 -1.70
CA ALA A 96 12.61 18.28 -1.68
C ALA A 96 13.05 17.88 -0.26
N ASP A 97 12.81 18.72 0.75
CA ASP A 97 13.11 18.39 2.13
C ASP A 97 12.22 17.26 2.66
N ASN A 98 10.98 17.16 2.21
CA ASN A 98 10.12 16.02 2.52
C ASN A 98 10.67 14.72 1.91
N VAL A 99 11.07 14.75 0.64
CA VAL A 99 11.61 13.57 -0.05
C VAL A 99 12.94 13.14 0.54
N SER A 100 13.80 14.09 0.94
CA SER A 100 15.10 13.79 1.54
C SER A 100 15.06 13.39 3.04
N LEU A 101 13.88 13.26 3.63
CA LEU A 101 13.73 13.02 5.07
C LEU A 101 14.39 11.71 5.51
N GLY A 102 14.21 10.61 4.76
CA GLY A 102 14.86 9.33 5.07
C GLY A 102 16.40 9.40 4.99
N PRO A 103 16.97 9.88 3.87
CA PRO A 103 18.39 10.18 3.77
C PRO A 103 18.94 11.10 4.87
N GLU A 104 18.15 12.09 5.33
CA GLU A 104 18.52 12.96 6.45
C GLU A 104 18.68 12.17 7.76
N PHE A 105 17.69 11.33 8.09
CA PHE A 105 17.76 10.46 9.27
C PHE A 105 18.85 9.39 9.17
N ALA A 106 19.23 9.01 7.96
CA ALA A 106 20.40 8.15 7.74
C ALA A 106 21.75 8.88 7.89
N GLY A 107 21.76 10.18 8.23
CA GLY A 107 22.97 10.98 8.48
C GLY A 107 23.70 11.42 7.20
N MET A 108 23.04 11.38 6.04
CA MET A 108 23.64 11.85 4.78
C MET A 108 23.86 13.37 4.79
N ASP A 109 24.94 13.82 4.15
CA ASP A 109 25.23 15.25 3.99
C ASP A 109 24.15 15.95 3.12
N ALA A 110 24.05 17.28 3.28
CA ALA A 110 22.99 18.08 2.66
C ALA A 110 22.97 18.02 1.12
N LYS A 111 24.14 17.91 0.48
CA LYS A 111 24.25 17.81 -0.99
C LYS A 111 23.75 16.44 -1.46
N SER A 112 24.26 15.36 -0.92
CA SER A 112 23.89 13.99 -1.30
C SER A 112 22.39 13.73 -1.12
N ARG A 113 21.80 14.16 0.00
CA ARG A 113 20.35 14.00 0.21
C ARG A 113 19.51 14.86 -0.74
N ARG A 114 19.98 16.05 -1.12
CA ARG A 114 19.31 16.90 -2.12
C ARG A 114 19.35 16.24 -3.49
N ASP A 115 20.51 15.70 -3.90
CA ASP A 115 20.67 15.01 -5.18
C ASP A 115 19.73 13.79 -5.27
N ILE A 116 19.62 12.99 -4.21
CA ILE A 116 18.65 11.88 -4.12
C ILE A 116 17.22 12.39 -4.26
N ALA A 117 16.86 13.46 -3.52
CA ALA A 117 15.52 14.02 -3.60
C ALA A 117 15.18 14.50 -5.01
N MET A 118 16.11 15.17 -5.70
CA MET A 118 15.90 15.65 -7.07
C MET A 118 15.75 14.51 -8.06
N ASP A 119 16.52 13.41 -7.93
CA ASP A 119 16.36 12.22 -8.76
C ASP A 119 14.94 11.63 -8.64
N TYR A 120 14.46 11.40 -7.41
CA TYR A 120 13.11 10.87 -7.21
C TYR A 120 12.01 11.85 -7.61
N LEU A 121 12.21 13.16 -7.42
CA LEU A 121 11.27 14.19 -7.89
C LEU A 121 11.19 14.23 -9.42
N ALA A 122 12.31 14.04 -10.12
CA ALA A 122 12.31 13.93 -11.58
C ALA A 122 11.55 12.69 -12.07
N ARG A 123 11.73 11.53 -11.39
CA ARG A 123 11.01 10.28 -11.72
C ARG A 123 9.49 10.43 -11.61
N VAL A 124 9.00 11.26 -10.70
CA VAL A 124 7.56 11.54 -10.50
C VAL A 124 7.10 12.87 -11.13
N GLY A 125 7.94 13.53 -11.92
CA GLY A 125 7.63 14.76 -12.65
C GLY A 125 7.36 15.97 -11.75
N LEU A 126 8.07 16.08 -10.63
CA LEU A 126 7.93 17.16 -9.65
C LEU A 126 9.21 18.00 -9.44
N GLU A 127 10.23 17.86 -10.26
CA GLU A 127 11.49 18.59 -10.11
C GLU A 127 11.32 20.11 -10.06
N LYS A 128 10.37 20.66 -10.80
CA LYS A 128 10.07 22.10 -10.84
C LYS A 128 9.41 22.62 -9.56
N PHE A 129 8.89 21.71 -8.73
CA PHE A 129 8.22 21.98 -7.47
C PHE A 129 9.05 21.63 -6.25
N ALA A 130 10.35 21.37 -6.43
CA ALA A 130 11.25 20.95 -5.35
C ALA A 130 11.27 21.90 -4.15
N ASP A 131 11.21 23.21 -4.40
CA ASP A 131 11.27 24.26 -3.39
C ASP A 131 9.88 24.74 -2.92
N ALA A 132 8.80 24.22 -3.51
CA ALA A 132 7.43 24.52 -3.09
C ALA A 132 7.10 23.86 -1.74
N LYS A 133 6.08 24.36 -1.05
CA LYS A 133 5.51 23.75 0.15
C LYS A 133 4.34 22.83 -0.20
N PRO A 134 4.01 21.83 0.65
CA PRO A 134 2.91 20.90 0.37
C PRO A 134 1.55 21.55 0.07
N HIS A 135 1.24 22.71 0.68
CA HIS A 135 -0.02 23.41 0.45
C HIS A 135 -0.11 24.09 -0.93
N GLU A 136 1.01 24.27 -1.63
CA GLU A 136 1.08 24.81 -2.99
C GLU A 136 0.86 23.74 -4.06
N LEU A 137 0.78 22.46 -3.67
CA LEU A 137 0.61 21.32 -4.56
C LEU A 137 -0.86 20.89 -4.69
N SER A 138 -1.24 20.39 -5.87
CA SER A 138 -2.51 19.66 -6.03
C SER A 138 -2.49 18.31 -5.24
N GLY A 139 -3.66 17.68 -5.05
CA GLY A 139 -3.77 16.39 -4.40
C GLY A 139 -2.88 15.31 -5.04
N GLY A 140 -2.94 15.20 -6.38
CA GLY A 140 -2.10 14.26 -7.12
C GLY A 140 -0.60 14.58 -7.05
N MET A 141 -0.22 15.85 -6.99
CA MET A 141 1.18 16.23 -6.77
C MET A 141 1.66 15.87 -5.36
N ARG A 142 0.83 16.09 -4.33
CA ARG A 142 1.15 15.65 -2.96
C ARG A 142 1.33 14.15 -2.87
N GLN A 143 0.47 13.39 -3.55
CA GLN A 143 0.59 11.93 -3.60
C GLN A 143 1.90 11.49 -4.25
N ARG A 144 2.26 12.06 -5.39
CA ARG A 144 3.55 11.78 -6.05
C ARG A 144 4.74 12.11 -5.16
N ALA A 145 4.69 13.22 -4.44
CA ALA A 145 5.74 13.61 -3.48
C ALA A 145 5.83 12.62 -2.31
N ALA A 146 4.70 12.11 -1.79
CA ALA A 146 4.68 11.09 -0.73
C ALA A 146 5.28 9.75 -1.21
N ILE A 147 4.98 9.33 -2.45
CA ILE A 147 5.58 8.15 -3.07
C ILE A 147 7.10 8.36 -3.25
N ALA A 148 7.53 9.51 -3.78
CA ALA A 148 8.95 9.85 -3.94
C ALA A 148 9.70 9.82 -2.59
N ARG A 149 9.09 10.35 -1.52
CA ARG A 149 9.64 10.30 -0.16
C ARG A 149 9.83 8.86 0.34
N ALA A 150 8.86 7.99 0.13
CA ALA A 150 8.96 6.61 0.55
C ALA A 150 10.08 5.88 -0.22
N LEU A 151 10.16 6.10 -1.53
CA LEU A 151 11.16 5.49 -2.41
C LEU A 151 12.58 6.02 -2.17
N ALA A 152 12.75 7.30 -1.81
CA ALA A 152 14.06 7.91 -1.55
C ALA A 152 14.82 7.25 -0.39
N ASN A 153 14.10 6.55 0.48
CA ASN A 153 14.68 5.73 1.55
C ASN A 153 15.18 4.36 1.05
N ASN A 154 15.06 4.09 -0.24
CA ASN A 154 15.42 2.83 -0.90
C ASN A 154 14.89 1.57 -0.18
N PRO A 155 13.58 1.48 0.12
CA PRO A 155 13.01 0.32 0.78
C PRO A 155 13.05 -0.90 -0.14
N GLU A 156 13.05 -2.11 0.43
CA GLU A 156 12.82 -3.35 -0.33
C GLU A 156 11.32 -3.59 -0.56
N VAL A 157 10.50 -3.17 0.41
CA VAL A 157 9.05 -3.27 0.37
C VAL A 157 8.42 -1.90 0.44
N LEU A 158 7.48 -1.62 -0.44
CA LEU A 158 6.64 -0.43 -0.42
C LEU A 158 5.22 -0.81 0.00
N LEU A 159 4.80 -0.33 1.16
CA LEU A 159 3.48 -0.52 1.74
C LEU A 159 2.63 0.72 1.42
N MET A 160 1.48 0.56 0.78
CA MET A 160 0.64 1.67 0.32
C MET A 160 -0.79 1.53 0.83
N ASP A 161 -1.23 2.46 1.67
CA ASP A 161 -2.56 2.47 2.28
C ASP A 161 -3.51 3.39 1.50
N GLU A 162 -4.37 2.83 0.66
CA GLU A 162 -5.35 3.52 -0.21
C GLU A 162 -4.80 4.81 -0.87
N PRO A 163 -3.64 4.77 -1.55
CA PRO A 163 -2.94 5.98 -1.94
C PRO A 163 -3.69 6.83 -2.97
N PHE A 164 -4.71 6.29 -3.63
CA PHE A 164 -5.48 7.00 -4.64
C PHE A 164 -6.92 7.34 -4.23
N GLY A 165 -7.30 7.04 -2.97
CA GLY A 165 -8.67 7.19 -2.49
C GLY A 165 -9.24 8.61 -2.57
N ALA A 166 -8.41 9.63 -2.34
CA ALA A 166 -8.82 11.04 -2.34
C ALA A 166 -8.73 11.73 -3.72
N LEU A 167 -8.47 10.98 -4.81
CA LEU A 167 -8.24 11.54 -6.14
C LEU A 167 -9.45 11.37 -7.06
N ASP A 168 -9.63 12.34 -7.96
CA ASP A 168 -10.60 12.21 -9.06
C ASP A 168 -10.22 11.07 -10.02
N ALA A 169 -11.19 10.55 -10.78
CA ALA A 169 -11.02 9.38 -11.63
C ALA A 169 -9.92 9.55 -12.69
N HIS A 170 -9.80 10.74 -13.29
CA HIS A 170 -8.79 11.00 -14.31
C HIS A 170 -7.37 11.01 -13.72
N THR A 171 -7.17 11.77 -12.65
CA THR A 171 -5.89 11.83 -11.93
C THR A 171 -5.47 10.45 -11.42
N ARG A 172 -6.42 9.66 -10.93
CA ARG A 172 -6.20 8.28 -10.46
C ARG A 172 -5.61 7.40 -11.56
N VAL A 173 -6.21 7.37 -12.75
CA VAL A 173 -5.71 6.58 -13.89
C VAL A 173 -4.30 7.01 -14.30
N LEU A 174 -4.00 8.30 -14.31
CA LEU A 174 -2.67 8.80 -14.62
C LEU A 174 -1.63 8.34 -13.58
N LEU A 175 -1.97 8.43 -12.29
CA LEU A 175 -1.07 8.03 -11.21
C LEU A 175 -0.86 6.52 -11.12
N GLN A 176 -1.85 5.69 -11.45
CA GLN A 176 -1.67 4.25 -11.58
C GLN A 176 -0.62 3.90 -12.64
N ARG A 177 -0.68 4.55 -13.81
CA ARG A 177 0.33 4.38 -14.88
C ARG A 177 1.71 4.84 -14.44
N GLU A 178 1.77 5.99 -13.78
CA GLU A 178 3.02 6.54 -13.23
C GLU A 178 3.65 5.61 -12.19
N LEU A 179 2.84 5.10 -11.25
CA LEU A 179 3.29 4.15 -10.24
C LEU A 179 3.88 2.89 -10.87
N LEU A 180 3.20 2.30 -11.86
CA LEU A 180 3.71 1.13 -12.57
C LEU A 180 5.02 1.43 -13.30
N ARG A 181 5.12 2.60 -13.97
CA ARG A 181 6.36 3.03 -14.66
C ARG A 181 7.54 3.14 -13.69
N VAL A 182 7.33 3.74 -12.50
CA VAL A 182 8.37 3.85 -11.47
C VAL A 182 8.70 2.47 -10.89
N TRP A 183 7.67 1.66 -10.63
CA TRP A 183 7.85 0.32 -10.10
C TRP A 183 8.62 -0.62 -11.06
N GLU A 184 8.35 -0.55 -12.37
CA GLU A 184 9.03 -1.37 -13.39
C GLU A 184 10.53 -1.09 -13.47
N GLN A 185 10.98 0.12 -13.11
CA GLN A 185 12.39 0.49 -13.09
C GLN A 185 13.16 -0.19 -11.95
N ASP A 186 12.57 -0.21 -10.75
CA ASP A 186 13.23 -0.67 -9.53
C ASP A 186 12.78 -2.07 -9.06
N ARG A 187 11.64 -2.57 -9.56
CA ARG A 187 11.05 -3.88 -9.23
C ARG A 187 11.03 -4.16 -7.72
N LYS A 188 10.56 -3.19 -6.94
CA LYS A 188 10.36 -3.36 -5.48
C LYS A 188 9.17 -4.29 -5.21
N THR A 189 9.17 -4.97 -4.07
CA THR A 189 7.96 -5.63 -3.58
C THR A 189 6.95 -4.56 -3.16
N VAL A 190 5.70 -4.69 -3.59
CA VAL A 190 4.63 -3.72 -3.27
C VAL A 190 3.46 -4.42 -2.62
N VAL A 191 2.98 -3.88 -1.51
CA VAL A 191 1.68 -4.22 -0.92
C VAL A 191 0.79 -2.99 -1.02
N PHE A 192 -0.28 -3.12 -1.78
CA PHE A 192 -1.18 -2.04 -2.11
C PHE A 192 -2.57 -2.32 -1.54
N VAL A 193 -3.02 -1.50 -0.61
CA VAL A 193 -4.37 -1.58 -0.04
C VAL A 193 -5.32 -0.74 -0.87
N THR A 194 -6.45 -1.32 -1.26
CA THR A 194 -7.52 -0.63 -1.97
C THR A 194 -8.88 -1.28 -1.71
N HIS A 195 -9.96 -0.54 -1.96
CA HIS A 195 -11.33 -1.05 -2.07
C HIS A 195 -11.82 -1.10 -3.54
N SER A 196 -10.96 -0.73 -4.50
CA SER A 196 -11.30 -0.68 -5.92
C SER A 196 -10.82 -1.93 -6.66
N VAL A 197 -11.76 -2.71 -7.19
CA VAL A 197 -11.47 -3.89 -8.03
C VAL A 197 -10.66 -3.50 -9.26
N ASP A 198 -10.97 -2.36 -9.90
CA ASP A 198 -10.24 -1.86 -11.06
C ASP A 198 -8.78 -1.55 -10.74
N GLU A 199 -8.49 -0.93 -9.58
CA GLU A 199 -7.11 -0.70 -9.14
C GLU A 199 -6.36 -2.01 -8.92
N ALA A 200 -6.97 -2.95 -8.21
CA ALA A 200 -6.37 -4.24 -7.91
C ALA A 200 -6.03 -5.00 -9.19
N LEU A 201 -6.98 -5.11 -10.13
CA LEU A 201 -6.75 -5.78 -11.41
C LEU A 201 -5.71 -5.08 -12.29
N TYR A 202 -5.70 -3.73 -12.26
CA TYR A 202 -4.76 -2.98 -13.09
C TYR A 202 -3.32 -3.08 -12.59
N LEU A 203 -3.13 -3.11 -11.26
CA LEU A 203 -1.81 -3.00 -10.63
C LEU A 203 -1.19 -4.34 -10.23
N ALA A 204 -1.97 -5.26 -9.65
CA ALA A 204 -1.43 -6.41 -8.93
C ALA A 204 -0.96 -7.57 -9.83
N ASP A 205 0.04 -8.31 -9.38
CA ASP A 205 0.31 -9.67 -9.86
C ASP A 205 -0.65 -10.67 -9.20
N ARG A 206 -0.99 -10.43 -7.92
CA ARG A 206 -1.92 -11.22 -7.12
C ARG A 206 -2.78 -10.31 -6.25
N ILE A 207 -4.06 -10.67 -6.12
CA ILE A 207 -5.05 -9.98 -5.29
C ILE A 207 -5.39 -10.90 -4.11
N VAL A 208 -5.27 -10.38 -2.91
CA VAL A 208 -5.76 -11.02 -1.68
C VAL A 208 -7.08 -10.34 -1.31
N VAL A 209 -8.18 -11.07 -1.46
CA VAL A 209 -9.52 -10.58 -1.11
C VAL A 209 -9.76 -10.82 0.37
N MET A 210 -10.17 -9.78 1.10
CA MET A 210 -10.45 -9.84 2.53
C MET A 210 -11.93 -9.63 2.83
N THR A 211 -12.42 -10.39 3.82
CA THR A 211 -13.77 -10.21 4.38
C THR A 211 -13.81 -9.02 5.36
N ALA A 212 -15.00 -8.55 5.71
CA ALA A 212 -15.17 -7.55 6.78
C ALA A 212 -15.68 -8.18 8.09
N HIS A 213 -15.21 -7.65 9.22
CA HIS A 213 -15.68 -7.86 10.59
C HIS A 213 -15.88 -9.33 11.03
N PRO A 214 -14.85 -10.05 11.35
CA PRO A 214 -13.46 -9.64 11.31
C PRO A 214 -12.85 -9.82 9.93
N GLY A 215 -11.75 -9.11 9.68
CA GLY A 215 -10.96 -9.27 8.47
C GLY A 215 -10.31 -10.63 8.40
N ARG A 216 -10.61 -11.39 7.36
CA ARG A 216 -10.00 -12.70 7.06
C ARG A 216 -9.63 -12.75 5.59
N VAL A 217 -8.66 -13.57 5.24
CA VAL A 217 -8.40 -13.87 3.82
C VAL A 217 -9.55 -14.75 3.31
N LEU A 218 -10.26 -14.23 2.30
CA LEU A 218 -11.34 -14.96 1.62
C LEU A 218 -10.80 -15.80 0.48
N GLU A 219 -10.03 -15.19 -0.40
CA GLU A 219 -9.45 -15.82 -1.59
C GLU A 219 -8.19 -15.08 -2.04
N GLU A 220 -7.24 -15.81 -2.61
CA GLU A 220 -6.08 -15.26 -3.32
C GLU A 220 -6.25 -15.51 -4.80
N ILE A 221 -6.11 -14.48 -5.63
CA ILE A 221 -6.41 -14.51 -7.05
C ILE A 221 -5.19 -14.02 -7.82
N ASP A 222 -4.60 -14.87 -8.65
CA ASP A 222 -3.55 -14.47 -9.58
C ASP A 222 -4.14 -13.67 -10.73
N VAL A 223 -3.48 -12.59 -11.13
CA VAL A 223 -3.91 -11.73 -12.24
C VAL A 223 -3.13 -12.12 -13.49
N PRO A 224 -3.74 -12.84 -14.46
CA PRO A 224 -3.03 -13.46 -15.58
C PRO A 224 -2.70 -12.50 -16.72
N PHE A 225 -3.03 -11.20 -16.57
CA PHE A 225 -2.84 -10.22 -17.64
C PHE A 225 -1.43 -9.65 -17.61
N GLU A 226 -0.74 -9.68 -18.76
CA GLU A 226 0.57 -9.06 -18.93
C GLU A 226 0.50 -7.53 -18.83
N ARG A 227 1.59 -6.90 -18.41
CA ARG A 227 1.75 -5.44 -18.39
C ARG A 227 2.40 -4.94 -19.67
N PRO A 228 2.04 -3.76 -20.22
CA PRO A 228 1.01 -2.82 -19.70
C PRO A 228 -0.41 -3.34 -19.93
N ARG A 229 -1.22 -3.34 -18.88
CA ARG A 229 -2.59 -3.84 -18.92
C ARG A 229 -3.54 -2.86 -19.60
N SER A 230 -4.53 -3.42 -20.30
CA SER A 230 -5.64 -2.66 -20.85
C SER A 230 -6.95 -3.19 -20.27
N ARG A 231 -7.84 -2.28 -19.86
CA ARG A 231 -9.21 -2.64 -19.44
C ARG A 231 -10.04 -3.25 -20.57
N ALA A 232 -9.58 -3.09 -21.82
CA ALA A 232 -10.18 -3.73 -23.01
C ALA A 232 -9.61 -5.15 -23.29
N THR A 233 -8.67 -5.64 -22.46
CA THR A 233 -8.13 -7.00 -22.61
C THR A 233 -9.24 -8.02 -22.40
N LYS A 234 -9.31 -9.03 -23.27
CA LYS A 234 -10.30 -10.12 -23.17
C LYS A 234 -10.17 -10.80 -21.80
N GLY A 235 -11.28 -11.00 -21.11
CA GLY A 235 -11.36 -11.61 -19.78
C GLY A 235 -11.18 -10.62 -18.62
N TYR A 236 -10.76 -9.36 -18.87
CA TYR A 236 -10.59 -8.37 -17.81
C TYR A 236 -11.93 -8.04 -17.12
N GLY A 237 -12.99 -7.81 -17.92
CA GLY A 237 -14.33 -7.55 -17.40
C GLY A 237 -14.92 -8.74 -16.64
N GLU A 238 -14.76 -9.95 -17.18
CA GLU A 238 -15.22 -11.19 -16.53
C GLU A 238 -14.54 -11.42 -15.18
N MET A 239 -13.23 -11.13 -15.09
CA MET A 239 -12.51 -11.23 -13.82
C MET A 239 -12.93 -10.13 -12.82
N ALA A 240 -13.21 -8.92 -13.29
CA ALA A 240 -13.73 -7.85 -12.45
C ALA A 240 -15.09 -8.21 -11.86
N GLU A 241 -16.01 -8.74 -12.69
CA GLU A 241 -17.33 -9.20 -12.27
C GLU A 241 -17.23 -10.32 -11.23
N ARG A 242 -16.39 -11.34 -11.46
CA ARG A 242 -16.14 -12.42 -10.50
C ARG A 242 -15.69 -11.88 -9.13
N ILE A 243 -14.76 -10.91 -9.11
CA ILE A 243 -14.26 -10.35 -7.85
C ILE A 243 -15.35 -9.53 -7.16
N LEU A 244 -16.18 -8.78 -7.91
CA LEU A 244 -17.32 -8.05 -7.36
C LEU A 244 -18.33 -9.01 -6.73
N GLU A 245 -18.70 -10.10 -7.40
CA GLU A 245 -19.59 -11.13 -6.88
C GLU A 245 -19.05 -11.76 -5.57
N LEU A 246 -17.73 -12.02 -5.49
CA LEU A 246 -17.10 -12.52 -4.26
C LEU A 246 -17.26 -11.53 -3.09
N LEU A 247 -17.09 -10.24 -3.35
CA LEU A 247 -17.26 -9.19 -2.33
C LEU A 247 -18.72 -9.08 -1.88
N GLU A 248 -19.68 -9.06 -2.82
CA GLU A 248 -21.12 -8.96 -2.55
C GLU A 248 -21.66 -10.17 -1.79
N GLN A 249 -21.28 -11.39 -2.19
CA GLN A 249 -21.70 -12.62 -1.49
C GLN A 249 -21.23 -12.65 -0.04
N ASN A 250 -20.06 -12.07 0.23
CA ASN A 250 -19.54 -12.00 1.57
C ASN A 250 -20.25 -10.91 2.43
N GLU A 251 -20.69 -9.81 1.82
CA GLU A 251 -21.50 -8.80 2.50
C GLU A 251 -22.90 -9.33 2.84
N ASN A 252 -23.57 -10.02 1.91
CA ASN A 252 -24.92 -10.59 2.11
C ASN A 252 -24.97 -11.67 3.20
N ARG A 253 -23.98 -12.59 3.24
CA ARG A 253 -23.91 -13.61 4.32
C ARG A 253 -23.85 -13.02 5.71
N ARG A 254 -23.38 -11.82 5.83
CA ARG A 254 -23.25 -11.09 7.08
C ARG A 254 -24.55 -10.45 7.54
N GLU A 255 -25.37 -9.94 6.61
CA GLU A 255 -26.69 -9.40 6.94
C GLU A 255 -27.63 -10.49 7.48
N ASP A 256 -27.44 -11.75 7.06
CA ASP A 256 -28.19 -12.91 7.53
C ASP A 256 -27.71 -13.41 8.92
N GLU A 257 -26.52 -13.01 9.42
CA GLU A 257 -25.95 -13.43 10.72
C GLU A 257 -26.16 -12.39 11.84
N LEU A 258 -26.70 -11.20 11.54
CA LEU A 258 -27.01 -10.10 12.49
C LEU A 258 -28.48 -10.06 12.82
#